data_e0794d4b7f16297c9ad820e2121f620a
#
_entry.id   e0794d4b7f16297c9ad820e2121f620a
#
_cell.length_a   1.000
_cell.length_b   1.000
_cell.length_c   1.000
_cell.angle_alpha   90.00
_cell.angle_beta   90.00
_cell.angle_gamma   90.00
#
_symmetry.space_group_name_H-M   'P 1'
#
loop_
_entity.id
_entity.type
_entity.pdbx_description
1 polymer ?
#
loop_
_entity_poly.entity_id
_entity_poly.type
_entity_poly.pdbx_seq_one_letter_code
_entity_poly.pdbx_strand_id
1 'polypeptide(L)'
;MSDVQTTSATPFHLFNFNPDDRRSFVGGSDARIIMGSDEAMLVRLWREKRGEIESEDLSDNLIVQLGTVTEDLNRRWYQRQTGHIIKHAQRRIQHPVNKWMAATVDGLVEPLGAVFEAKFMLPWAFSEEAAAEKHMVQLQHNMWVANLRSAVLSIITGGGKWVEITIRADPLYQHLLLTAEKKFWRCVMTAEPPSLFNIEPPRPRLEAVRIVDMTASNSWAELAAVFRRTRPAYQEHEEARAGLKKLVPEDAKEALGHGLRAKRSKNGAINFDLLDMEIADAPL
;
A
#
# COMPACT_ATOMS: atom_id res chain seq x y z
N MET A 1 41.67 26.17 36.38
CA MET A 1 40.80 27.04 35.55
C MET A 1 40.45 26.21 34.31
N SER A 2 39.33 25.56 34.39
CA SER A 2 38.82 24.66 33.30
C SER A 2 37.63 25.38 32.65
N ASP A 3 37.80 25.70 31.37
CA ASP A 3 36.81 26.34 30.54
C ASP A 3 35.65 25.38 30.29
N VAL A 4 34.51 25.73 30.87
CA VAL A 4 33.21 25.09 30.51
C VAL A 4 32.74 25.73 29.20
N GLN A 5 32.91 24.99 28.10
CA GLN A 5 32.26 25.36 26.84
C GLN A 5 30.74 25.18 26.98
N THR A 6 30.06 26.30 27.13
CA THR A 6 28.62 26.41 26.97
C THR A 6 28.27 26.18 25.49
N THR A 7 27.73 25.01 25.15
CA THR A 7 27.07 24.76 23.87
C THR A 7 25.84 25.65 23.76
N SER A 8 25.95 26.69 22.95
CA SER A 8 24.83 27.56 22.60
C SER A 8 23.79 26.75 21.84
N ALA A 9 22.62 26.56 22.46
CA ALA A 9 21.45 26.05 21.78
C ALA A 9 21.11 26.98 20.60
N THR A 10 21.10 26.46 19.41
CA THR A 10 20.69 27.17 18.20
C THR A 10 19.27 27.70 18.39
N PRO A 11 19.00 28.99 18.15
CA PRO A 11 17.70 29.57 18.40
C PRO A 11 16.65 28.92 17.49
N PHE A 12 15.49 28.62 18.07
CA PHE A 12 14.29 28.15 17.38
C PHE A 12 14.01 29.00 16.15
N HIS A 13 14.35 28.52 14.95
CA HIS A 13 13.77 29.06 13.75
C HIS A 13 12.30 28.67 13.76
N LEU A 14 11.41 29.65 13.82
CA LEU A 14 9.99 29.50 13.55
C LEU A 14 9.89 28.78 12.19
N PHE A 15 9.47 27.52 12.23
CA PHE A 15 9.27 26.73 11.02
C PHE A 15 8.17 27.39 10.19
N ASN A 16 8.56 28.19 9.22
CA ASN A 16 7.62 28.71 8.24
C ASN A 16 7.29 27.56 7.27
N PHE A 17 6.00 27.31 7.08
CA PHE A 17 5.57 26.39 6.06
C PHE A 17 6.11 26.86 4.70
N ASN A 18 6.95 26.02 4.09
CA ASN A 18 7.38 26.18 2.72
C ASN A 18 6.77 25.02 1.93
N PRO A 19 5.88 25.28 0.96
CA PRO A 19 5.26 24.22 0.16
C PRO A 19 6.27 23.38 -0.62
N ASP A 20 7.43 23.92 -0.94
CA ASP A 20 8.46 23.22 -1.71
C ASP A 20 9.44 22.43 -0.81
N ASP A 21 9.44 22.70 0.49
CA ASP A 21 10.26 21.99 1.46
C ASP A 21 9.44 20.97 2.27
N ARG A 22 9.57 19.69 1.91
CA ARG A 22 8.91 18.57 2.59
C ARG A 22 9.26 18.46 4.08
N ARG A 23 10.36 19.07 4.52
CA ARG A 23 10.76 19.09 5.93
C ARG A 23 9.84 19.97 6.79
N SER A 24 9.16 20.94 6.18
CA SER A 24 8.32 21.92 6.87
C SER A 24 6.93 21.41 7.27
N PHE A 25 6.55 20.18 6.93
CA PHE A 25 5.24 19.64 7.23
C PHE A 25 5.21 18.10 7.28
N VAL A 26 4.15 17.56 7.88
CA VAL A 26 3.77 16.14 7.82
C VAL A 26 2.79 15.96 6.66
N GLY A 27 3.12 15.07 5.73
CA GLY A 27 2.27 14.68 4.60
C GLY A 27 1.63 13.30 4.77
N GLY A 28 0.74 12.91 3.85
CA GLY A 28 0.03 11.63 3.93
C GLY A 28 0.95 10.39 3.90
N SER A 29 2.08 10.43 3.18
CA SER A 29 3.09 9.37 3.21
C SER A 29 3.82 9.30 4.55
N ASP A 30 4.10 10.46 5.16
CA ASP A 30 4.74 10.54 6.47
C ASP A 30 3.81 10.00 7.57
N ALA A 31 2.52 10.30 7.47
CA ALA A 31 1.48 9.79 8.35
C ALA A 31 1.49 8.25 8.43
N ARG A 32 1.72 7.56 7.31
CA ARG A 32 1.84 6.10 7.28
C ARG A 32 3.03 5.58 8.09
N ILE A 33 4.15 6.28 8.05
CA ILE A 33 5.34 5.93 8.86
C ILE A 33 5.07 6.20 10.35
N ILE A 34 4.44 7.34 10.66
CA ILE A 34 4.10 7.74 12.03
C ILE A 34 3.14 6.75 12.71
N MET A 35 2.18 6.21 11.97
CA MET A 35 1.22 5.21 12.45
C MET A 35 1.72 3.77 12.30
N GLY A 36 2.89 3.58 11.70
CA GLY A 36 3.49 2.27 11.48
C GLY A 36 4.15 1.69 12.73
N SER A 37 4.65 0.47 12.60
CA SER A 37 5.33 -0.28 13.68
C SER A 37 6.84 -0.37 13.49
N ASP A 38 7.42 0.33 12.51
CA ASP A 38 8.85 0.35 12.22
C ASP A 38 9.51 1.57 12.86
N GLU A 39 10.17 1.36 14.01
CA GLU A 39 10.84 2.42 14.76
C GLU A 39 12.02 3.01 13.99
N ALA A 40 12.73 2.20 13.22
CA ALA A 40 13.88 2.68 12.44
C ALA A 40 13.42 3.67 11.34
N MET A 41 12.31 3.36 10.65
CA MET A 41 11.70 4.27 9.69
C MET A 41 11.16 5.53 10.35
N LEU A 42 10.57 5.44 11.55
CA LEU A 42 10.07 6.58 12.29
C LEU A 42 11.19 7.55 12.69
N VAL A 43 12.29 7.02 13.21
CA VAL A 43 13.49 7.80 13.57
C VAL A 43 14.13 8.41 12.33
N ARG A 44 14.20 7.66 11.21
CA ARG A 44 14.69 8.18 9.94
C ARG A 44 13.86 9.37 9.46
N LEU A 45 12.51 9.24 9.43
CA LEU A 45 11.62 10.34 9.08
C LEU A 45 11.82 11.56 9.97
N TRP A 46 11.99 11.37 11.27
CA TRP A 46 12.28 12.45 12.21
C TRP A 46 13.57 13.19 11.86
N ARG A 47 14.66 12.45 11.53
CA ARG A 47 15.94 13.06 11.10
C ARG A 47 15.80 13.81 9.77
N GLU A 48 15.02 13.27 8.82
CA GLU A 48 14.71 13.95 7.54
C GLU A 48 13.97 15.26 7.78
N LYS A 49 12.93 15.26 8.64
CA LYS A 49 12.19 16.49 8.97
C LYS A 49 13.05 17.54 9.65
N ARG A 50 14.05 17.13 10.38
CA ARG A 50 15.03 18.02 11.03
C ARG A 50 16.14 18.49 10.08
N GLY A 51 16.21 17.94 8.87
CA GLY A 51 17.27 18.24 7.91
C GLY A 51 18.62 17.65 8.27
N GLU A 52 18.65 16.64 9.12
CA GLU A 52 19.88 15.93 9.54
C GLU A 52 20.33 14.90 8.50
N ILE A 53 19.40 14.41 7.70
CA ILE A 53 19.65 13.51 6.58
C ILE A 53 18.78 13.90 5.39
N GLU A 54 19.21 13.57 4.19
CA GLU A 54 18.41 13.71 2.98
C GLU A 54 17.37 12.58 2.86
N SER A 55 16.25 12.91 2.19
CA SER A 55 15.26 11.90 1.84
C SER A 55 15.85 10.87 0.89
N GLU A 56 15.34 9.64 0.97
CA GLU A 56 15.78 8.55 0.10
C GLU A 56 15.45 8.87 -1.36
N ASP A 57 16.46 8.70 -2.22
CA ASP A 57 16.26 8.76 -3.66
C ASP A 57 15.65 7.43 -4.15
N LEU A 58 14.42 7.50 -4.61
CA LEU A 58 13.67 6.36 -5.15
C LEU A 58 13.60 6.37 -6.68
N SER A 59 14.42 7.18 -7.34
CA SER A 59 14.43 7.30 -8.82
C SER A 59 14.76 5.98 -9.51
N ASP A 60 15.57 5.13 -8.90
CA ASP A 60 15.94 3.81 -9.43
C ASP A 60 14.97 2.69 -9.02
N ASN A 61 13.90 3.00 -8.27
CA ASN A 61 12.90 2.01 -7.90
C ASN A 61 11.80 1.91 -8.96
N LEU A 62 11.82 0.85 -9.77
CA LEU A 62 10.87 0.64 -10.87
C LEU A 62 9.41 0.68 -10.42
N ILE A 63 9.08 0.15 -9.23
CA ILE A 63 7.69 0.15 -8.72
C ILE A 63 7.22 1.58 -8.43
N VAL A 64 8.10 2.42 -7.89
CA VAL A 64 7.82 3.84 -7.64
C VAL A 64 7.65 4.57 -8.96
N GLN A 65 8.52 4.31 -9.95
CA GLN A 65 8.41 4.90 -11.28
C GLN A 65 7.10 4.49 -11.98
N LEU A 66 6.71 3.20 -11.91
CA LEU A 66 5.42 2.73 -12.42
C LEU A 66 4.25 3.44 -11.72
N GLY A 67 4.34 3.64 -10.41
CA GLY A 67 3.37 4.44 -9.66
C GLY A 67 3.20 5.82 -10.27
N THR A 68 4.30 6.55 -10.41
CA THR A 68 4.32 7.93 -10.93
C THR A 68 3.82 8.02 -12.38
N VAL A 69 4.31 7.17 -13.27
CA VAL A 69 3.92 7.19 -14.69
C VAL A 69 2.45 6.81 -14.88
N THR A 70 1.90 5.95 -14.04
CA THR A 70 0.50 5.51 -14.15
C THR A 70 -0.51 6.48 -13.52
N GLU A 71 -0.11 7.49 -12.76
CA GLU A 71 -1.05 8.43 -12.13
C GLU A 71 -1.95 9.17 -13.14
N ASP A 72 -1.37 9.71 -14.20
CA ASP A 72 -2.14 10.42 -15.24
C ASP A 72 -3.08 9.47 -16.00
N LEU A 73 -2.61 8.26 -16.31
CA LEU A 73 -3.43 7.22 -16.90
C LEU A 73 -4.60 6.86 -15.96
N ASN A 74 -4.34 6.73 -14.67
CA ASN A 74 -5.33 6.38 -13.65
C ASN A 74 -6.42 7.46 -13.55
N ARG A 75 -6.04 8.75 -13.49
CA ARG A 75 -6.99 9.88 -13.52
C ARG A 75 -7.88 9.85 -14.76
N ARG A 76 -7.28 9.72 -15.95
CA ARG A 76 -8.04 9.67 -17.21
C ARG A 76 -8.95 8.44 -17.29
N TRP A 77 -8.49 7.30 -16.80
CA TRP A 77 -9.27 6.07 -16.76
C TRP A 77 -10.48 6.21 -15.85
N TYR A 78 -10.27 6.70 -14.62
CA TYR A 78 -11.35 6.98 -13.68
C TYR A 78 -12.40 7.91 -14.28
N GLN A 79 -12.00 9.04 -14.85
CA GLN A 79 -12.93 9.98 -15.47
C GLN A 79 -13.74 9.33 -16.61
N ARG A 80 -13.08 8.49 -17.40
CA ARG A 80 -13.73 7.78 -18.50
C ARG A 80 -14.74 6.74 -18.02
N GLN A 81 -14.44 6.02 -16.94
CA GLN A 81 -15.30 4.95 -16.42
C GLN A 81 -16.50 5.50 -15.63
N THR A 82 -16.30 6.59 -14.90
CA THR A 82 -17.31 7.12 -13.97
C THR A 82 -18.07 8.33 -14.51
N GLY A 83 -17.51 9.03 -15.49
CA GLY A 83 -18.02 10.33 -15.94
C GLY A 83 -17.73 11.50 -14.98
N HIS A 84 -17.12 11.23 -13.82
CA HIS A 84 -16.73 12.27 -12.87
C HIS A 84 -15.50 13.04 -13.38
N ILE A 85 -15.39 14.31 -12.97
CA ILE A 85 -14.26 15.16 -13.35
C ILE A 85 -13.28 15.26 -12.18
N ILE A 86 -11.99 15.05 -12.46
CA ILE A 86 -10.92 15.27 -11.50
C ILE A 86 -10.29 16.63 -11.79
N LYS A 87 -10.24 17.48 -10.77
CA LYS A 87 -9.58 18.79 -10.80
C LYS A 87 -8.43 18.84 -9.79
N HIS A 88 -7.61 19.88 -9.91
CA HIS A 88 -6.54 20.17 -8.97
C HIS A 88 -5.52 19.02 -8.80
N ALA A 89 -5.17 18.36 -9.91
CA ALA A 89 -4.13 17.33 -9.92
C ALA A 89 -2.81 17.87 -9.33
N GLN A 90 -2.19 17.05 -8.47
CA GLN A 90 -0.91 17.37 -7.78
C GLN A 90 -0.94 18.64 -6.95
N ARG A 91 -2.16 19.08 -6.53
CA ARG A 91 -2.29 20.27 -5.70
C ARG A 91 -1.86 19.99 -4.27
N ARG A 92 -1.00 20.86 -3.75
CA ARG A 92 -0.66 20.87 -2.33
C ARG A 92 -1.66 21.70 -1.55
N ILE A 93 -2.20 21.12 -0.49
CA ILE A 93 -3.18 21.71 0.41
C ILE A 93 -2.54 21.76 1.81
N GLN A 94 -2.55 22.92 2.45
CA GLN A 94 -2.12 23.07 3.84
C GLN A 94 -3.35 23.08 4.75
N HIS A 95 -3.28 22.39 5.89
CA HIS A 95 -4.36 22.42 6.87
C HIS A 95 -4.55 23.85 7.44
N PRO A 96 -5.78 24.38 7.50
CA PRO A 96 -6.01 25.79 7.85
C PRO A 96 -5.55 26.16 9.27
N VAL A 97 -5.59 25.23 10.21
CA VAL A 97 -5.23 25.45 11.61
C VAL A 97 -3.84 24.85 11.92
N ASN A 98 -3.64 23.58 11.65
CA ASN A 98 -2.38 22.88 11.92
C ASN A 98 -1.41 23.10 10.74
N LYS A 99 -0.71 24.22 10.72
CA LYS A 99 0.14 24.65 9.60
C LYS A 99 1.29 23.68 9.27
N TRP A 100 1.62 22.78 10.18
CA TRP A 100 2.60 21.72 10.00
C TRP A 100 2.02 20.46 9.33
N MET A 101 0.74 20.47 8.91
CA MET A 101 0.10 19.40 8.17
C MET A 101 -0.20 19.87 6.73
N ALA A 102 0.16 19.06 5.76
CA ALA A 102 -0.18 19.31 4.36
C ALA A 102 -0.42 17.99 3.61
N ALA A 103 -1.19 18.06 2.53
CA ALA A 103 -1.43 16.94 1.61
C ALA A 103 -1.13 17.38 0.18
N THR A 104 -0.39 16.57 -0.57
CA THR A 104 -0.37 16.66 -2.03
C THR A 104 -1.37 15.63 -2.53
N VAL A 105 -2.45 16.09 -3.15
CA VAL A 105 -3.52 15.22 -3.63
C VAL A 105 -3.35 14.94 -5.12
N ASP A 106 -3.60 13.70 -5.54
CA ASP A 106 -3.55 13.34 -6.97
C ASP A 106 -4.72 13.95 -7.74
N GLY A 107 -5.71 14.48 -7.03
CA GLY A 107 -6.81 15.27 -7.52
C GLY A 107 -7.95 15.41 -6.54
N LEU A 108 -8.97 16.18 -6.94
CA LEU A 108 -10.26 16.29 -6.26
C LEU A 108 -11.36 15.89 -7.24
N VAL A 109 -12.26 15.00 -6.82
CA VAL A 109 -13.36 14.49 -7.65
C VAL A 109 -14.58 15.42 -7.52
N GLU A 110 -14.98 16.02 -8.60
CA GLU A 110 -16.22 16.80 -8.69
C GLU A 110 -17.32 15.97 -9.39
N PRO A 111 -18.55 16.01 -8.96
CA PRO A 111 -19.15 16.81 -7.86
C PRO A 111 -19.11 16.11 -6.49
N LEU A 112 -18.42 14.98 -6.33
CA LEU A 112 -18.43 14.18 -5.09
C LEU A 112 -17.81 14.92 -3.89
N GLY A 113 -16.98 15.94 -4.13
CA GLY A 113 -16.21 16.59 -3.07
C GLY A 113 -15.28 15.58 -2.35
N ALA A 114 -14.62 14.72 -3.12
CA ALA A 114 -13.75 13.67 -2.59
C ALA A 114 -12.30 13.88 -2.98
N VAL A 115 -11.37 13.48 -2.09
CA VAL A 115 -9.95 13.34 -2.44
C VAL A 115 -9.80 12.20 -3.44
N PHE A 116 -9.07 12.41 -4.52
CA PHE A 116 -8.65 11.34 -5.43
C PHE A 116 -7.23 10.91 -5.12
N GLU A 117 -7.03 9.62 -4.99
CA GLU A 117 -5.73 9.00 -4.77
C GLU A 117 -5.52 7.88 -5.78
N ALA A 118 -4.49 8.00 -6.61
CA ALA A 118 -4.10 7.03 -7.62
C ALA A 118 -3.04 6.06 -7.08
N LYS A 119 -3.22 4.77 -7.32
CA LYS A 119 -2.22 3.76 -6.93
C LYS A 119 -1.98 2.76 -8.04
N PHE A 120 -0.72 2.33 -8.14
CA PHE A 120 -0.32 1.13 -8.88
C PHE A 120 -0.02 0.00 -7.90
N MET A 121 -0.56 -1.19 -8.12
CA MET A 121 -0.32 -2.36 -7.28
C MET A 121 -0.01 -3.59 -8.11
N LEU A 122 0.86 -4.46 -7.61
CA LEU A 122 1.15 -5.75 -8.24
C LEU A 122 -0.04 -6.71 -8.04
N PRO A 123 -0.39 -7.53 -9.05
CA PRO A 123 -1.66 -8.28 -9.04
C PRO A 123 -1.72 -9.40 -8.00
N TRP A 124 -0.59 -10.02 -7.68
CA TRP A 124 -0.54 -11.17 -6.75
C TRP A 124 -0.66 -10.80 -5.26
N ALA A 125 -0.51 -9.54 -4.92
CA ALA A 125 -0.66 -9.04 -3.55
C ALA A 125 -1.92 -8.16 -3.40
N PHE A 126 -2.85 -8.23 -4.37
CA PHE A 126 -4.01 -7.36 -4.41
C PHE A 126 -5.26 -8.04 -3.86
N SER A 127 -5.85 -7.44 -2.83
CA SER A 127 -7.27 -7.51 -2.52
C SER A 127 -7.77 -6.10 -2.21
N GLU A 128 -9.05 -5.85 -2.35
CA GLU A 128 -9.65 -4.52 -2.11
C GLU A 128 -9.50 -4.13 -0.64
N GLU A 129 -9.71 -5.09 0.26
CA GLU A 129 -9.55 -4.91 1.71
C GLU A 129 -8.10 -4.56 2.08
N ALA A 130 -7.14 -5.35 1.60
CA ALA A 130 -5.72 -5.12 1.87
C ALA A 130 -5.23 -3.79 1.26
N ALA A 131 -5.75 -3.41 0.10
CA ALA A 131 -5.43 -2.14 -0.52
C ALA A 131 -6.00 -0.96 0.29
N ALA A 132 -7.26 -1.05 0.73
CA ALA A 132 -7.88 -0.03 1.56
C ALA A 132 -7.13 0.11 2.91
N GLU A 133 -6.82 -1.00 3.58
CA GLU A 133 -6.08 -1.01 4.84
C GLU A 133 -4.69 -0.38 4.68
N LYS A 134 -3.95 -0.77 3.64
CA LYS A 134 -2.61 -0.25 3.35
C LYS A 134 -2.57 1.26 3.15
N HIS A 135 -3.62 1.83 2.54
CA HIS A 135 -3.66 3.26 2.20
C HIS A 135 -4.53 4.09 3.14
N MET A 136 -5.21 3.46 4.12
CA MET A 136 -6.16 4.13 5.01
C MET A 136 -5.55 5.33 5.73
N VAL A 137 -4.36 5.21 6.30
CA VAL A 137 -3.68 6.30 7.03
C VAL A 137 -3.53 7.53 6.14
N GLN A 138 -3.00 7.33 4.93
CA GLN A 138 -2.79 8.42 3.95
C GLN A 138 -4.12 9.07 3.54
N LEU A 139 -5.14 8.26 3.29
CA LEU A 139 -6.46 8.77 2.87
C LEU A 139 -7.14 9.56 3.98
N GLN A 140 -7.08 9.09 5.23
CA GLN A 140 -7.62 9.79 6.39
C GLN A 140 -6.88 11.11 6.65
N HIS A 141 -5.55 11.13 6.51
CA HIS A 141 -4.74 12.34 6.57
C HIS A 141 -5.14 13.34 5.48
N ASN A 142 -5.18 12.90 4.23
CA ASN A 142 -5.50 13.76 3.09
C ASN A 142 -6.92 14.35 3.20
N MET A 143 -7.90 13.53 3.63
CA MET A 143 -9.26 14.02 3.89
C MET A 143 -9.31 15.04 5.02
N TRP A 144 -8.57 14.80 6.11
CA TRP A 144 -8.50 15.75 7.24
C TRP A 144 -7.91 17.08 6.81
N VAL A 145 -6.76 17.06 6.11
CA VAL A 145 -6.09 18.27 5.63
C VAL A 145 -6.94 19.04 4.63
N ALA A 146 -7.60 18.34 3.72
CA ALA A 146 -8.45 18.95 2.70
C ALA A 146 -9.84 19.35 3.23
N ASN A 147 -10.19 19.00 4.47
CA ASN A 147 -11.51 19.17 5.06
C ASN A 147 -12.62 18.51 4.22
N LEU A 148 -12.36 17.31 3.71
CA LEU A 148 -13.28 16.51 2.92
C LEU A 148 -13.68 15.24 3.69
N ARG A 149 -14.88 14.70 3.36
CA ARG A 149 -15.45 13.56 4.08
C ARG A 149 -15.35 12.24 3.36
N SER A 150 -14.83 12.24 2.14
CA SER A 150 -14.64 11.04 1.33
C SER A 150 -13.38 11.13 0.52
N ALA A 151 -12.84 9.96 0.19
CA ALA A 151 -11.72 9.78 -0.71
C ALA A 151 -12.04 8.64 -1.68
N VAL A 152 -11.58 8.77 -2.90
CA VAL A 152 -11.62 7.72 -3.93
C VAL A 152 -10.20 7.19 -4.09
N LEU A 153 -10.00 5.92 -3.75
CA LEU A 153 -8.79 5.18 -4.00
C LEU A 153 -8.95 4.45 -5.33
N SER A 154 -8.26 4.91 -6.36
CA SER A 154 -8.29 4.35 -7.71
C SER A 154 -7.01 3.57 -7.98
N ILE A 155 -7.14 2.29 -8.31
CA ILE A 155 -6.02 1.36 -8.37
C ILE A 155 -5.95 0.73 -9.76
N ILE A 156 -4.78 0.86 -10.41
CA ILE A 156 -4.43 0.06 -11.57
C ILE A 156 -3.49 -1.05 -11.11
N THR A 157 -3.81 -2.30 -11.42
CA THR A 157 -2.92 -3.43 -11.12
C THR A 157 -2.03 -3.77 -12.31
N GLY A 158 -0.86 -4.35 -12.04
CA GLY A 158 0.06 -4.84 -13.08
C GLY A 158 -0.54 -5.91 -14.02
N GLY A 159 -1.70 -6.50 -13.66
CA GLY A 159 -2.46 -7.40 -14.53
C GLY A 159 -3.50 -6.70 -15.41
N GLY A 160 -3.51 -5.36 -15.46
CA GLY A 160 -4.46 -4.58 -16.28
C GLY A 160 -5.87 -4.49 -15.69
N LYS A 161 -6.07 -4.88 -14.43
CA LYS A 161 -7.34 -4.68 -13.71
C LYS A 161 -7.36 -3.28 -13.11
N TRP A 162 -8.49 -2.60 -13.22
CA TRP A 162 -8.76 -1.35 -12.54
C TRP A 162 -9.83 -1.55 -11.45
N VAL A 163 -9.65 -0.91 -10.30
CA VAL A 163 -10.57 -0.98 -9.16
C VAL A 163 -10.69 0.41 -8.54
N GLU A 164 -11.90 0.74 -8.11
CA GLU A 164 -12.25 1.94 -7.36
C GLU A 164 -12.79 1.56 -5.99
N ILE A 165 -12.28 2.21 -4.94
CA ILE A 165 -12.74 2.02 -3.56
C ILE A 165 -13.05 3.38 -2.97
N THR A 166 -14.28 3.60 -2.55
CA THR A 166 -14.67 4.80 -1.82
C THR A 166 -14.43 4.61 -0.32
N ILE A 167 -13.67 5.50 0.26
CA ILE A 167 -13.35 5.54 1.69
C ILE A 167 -14.02 6.78 2.32
N ARG A 168 -14.68 6.58 3.46
CA ARG A 168 -15.25 7.68 4.25
C ARG A 168 -14.28 8.15 5.33
N ALA A 169 -14.36 9.42 5.66
CA ALA A 169 -13.68 9.97 6.83
C ALA A 169 -14.21 9.29 8.10
N ASP A 170 -13.30 8.74 8.90
CA ASP A 170 -13.59 8.14 10.20
C ASP A 170 -13.09 9.08 11.31
N PRO A 171 -14.00 9.72 12.08
CA PRO A 171 -13.61 10.69 13.10
C PRO A 171 -12.73 10.10 14.20
N LEU A 172 -12.95 8.84 14.58
CA LEU A 172 -12.11 8.17 15.58
C LEU A 172 -10.71 7.92 15.03
N TYR A 173 -10.63 7.39 13.80
CA TYR A 173 -9.36 7.19 13.12
C TYR A 173 -8.58 8.48 12.99
N GLN A 174 -9.24 9.55 12.52
CA GLN A 174 -8.63 10.86 12.34
C GLN A 174 -8.18 11.48 13.68
N HIS A 175 -8.90 11.26 14.76
CA HIS A 175 -8.49 11.70 16.11
C HIS A 175 -7.19 11.01 16.57
N LEU A 176 -7.11 9.68 16.39
CA LEU A 176 -5.93 8.91 16.74
C LEU A 176 -4.72 9.32 15.88
N LEU A 177 -4.93 9.45 14.58
CA LEU A 177 -3.93 9.90 13.62
C LEU A 177 -3.38 11.28 13.99
N LEU A 178 -4.26 12.26 14.22
CA LEU A 178 -3.87 13.62 14.62
C LEU A 178 -3.08 13.63 15.94
N THR A 179 -3.44 12.74 16.86
CA THR A 179 -2.72 12.61 18.13
C THR A 179 -1.29 12.11 17.92
N ALA A 180 -1.10 11.10 17.07
CA ALA A 180 0.23 10.57 16.73
C ALA A 180 1.08 11.62 15.99
N GLU A 181 0.50 12.28 14.98
CA GLU A 181 1.18 13.30 14.20
C GLU A 181 1.58 14.51 15.03
N LYS A 182 0.74 14.95 15.97
CA LYS A 182 1.09 16.03 16.92
C LYS A 182 2.27 15.64 17.82
N LYS A 183 2.26 14.39 18.34
CA LYS A 183 3.40 13.89 19.14
C LYS A 183 4.67 13.83 18.31
N PHE A 184 4.59 13.31 17.10
CA PHE A 184 5.74 13.26 16.20
C PHE A 184 6.28 14.66 15.87
N TRP A 185 5.41 15.60 15.48
CA TRP A 185 5.82 16.96 15.18
C TRP A 185 6.44 17.67 16.39
N ARG A 186 5.92 17.41 17.57
CA ARG A 186 6.57 17.89 18.80
C ARG A 186 8.00 17.36 18.92
N CYS A 187 8.25 16.08 18.68
CA CYS A 187 9.60 15.51 18.69
C CYS A 187 10.52 16.19 17.67
N VAL A 188 10.00 16.56 16.48
CA VAL A 188 10.76 17.34 15.48
C VAL A 188 11.15 18.69 16.04
N MET A 189 10.21 19.39 16.69
CA MET A 189 10.40 20.74 17.24
C MET A 189 11.31 20.76 18.48
N THR A 190 11.25 19.74 19.34
CA THR A 190 12.03 19.68 20.60
C THR A 190 13.38 18.99 20.43
N ALA A 191 13.68 18.44 19.26
CA ALA A 191 14.88 17.64 19.00
C ALA A 191 14.95 16.34 19.83
N GLU A 192 13.83 15.87 20.37
CA GLU A 192 13.73 14.60 21.09
C GLU A 192 13.39 13.49 20.11
N PRO A 193 14.15 12.37 20.04
CA PRO A 193 13.83 11.26 19.16
C PRO A 193 12.45 10.67 19.50
N PRO A 194 11.61 10.35 18.50
CA PRO A 194 10.34 9.68 18.74
C PRO A 194 10.56 8.19 19.07
N SER A 195 9.66 7.62 19.84
CA SER A 195 9.43 6.18 19.96
C SER A 195 8.10 5.80 19.30
N LEU A 196 7.87 4.52 19.06
CA LEU A 196 6.61 4.05 18.50
C LEU A 196 5.43 4.51 19.36
N PHE A 197 4.40 5.04 18.70
CA PHE A 197 3.23 5.57 19.40
C PHE A 197 2.25 4.48 19.84
N ASN A 198 2.38 3.25 19.32
CA ASN A 198 1.55 2.08 19.63
C ASN A 198 0.04 2.37 19.56
N ILE A 199 -0.35 3.11 18.54
CA ILE A 199 -1.75 3.45 18.29
C ILE A 199 -2.28 2.48 17.22
N GLU A 200 -3.21 1.61 17.62
CA GLU A 200 -3.93 0.76 16.68
C GLU A 200 -5.19 1.48 16.20
N PRO A 201 -5.23 1.91 14.94
CA PRO A 201 -6.45 2.51 14.39
C PRO A 201 -7.53 1.44 14.18
N PRO A 202 -8.82 1.82 14.19
CA PRO A 202 -9.89 0.89 13.85
C PRO A 202 -9.71 0.40 12.42
N ARG A 203 -10.07 -0.85 12.17
CA ARG A 203 -10.03 -1.40 10.80
C ARG A 203 -10.96 -0.61 9.88
N PRO A 204 -10.56 -0.40 8.61
CA PRO A 204 -11.41 0.27 7.64
C PRO A 204 -12.77 -0.41 7.55
N ARG A 205 -13.83 0.36 7.70
CA ARG A 205 -15.16 -0.09 7.28
C ARG A 205 -15.27 0.25 5.80
N LEU A 206 -15.05 -0.73 4.94
CA LEU A 206 -15.49 -0.61 3.56
C LEU A 206 -17.01 -0.49 3.60
N GLU A 207 -17.56 0.51 2.90
CA GLU A 207 -19.01 0.59 2.74
C GLU A 207 -19.51 -0.73 2.18
N ALA A 208 -20.54 -1.23 2.81
CA ALA A 208 -21.05 -2.59 2.68
C ALA A 208 -20.79 -3.18 1.29
N VAL A 209 -19.91 -4.15 1.23
CA VAL A 209 -19.81 -5.06 0.10
C VAL A 209 -21.22 -5.46 -0.24
N ARG A 210 -21.71 -5.11 -1.43
CA ARG A 210 -23.03 -5.50 -1.88
C ARG A 210 -23.07 -7.03 -1.94
N ILE A 211 -23.69 -7.64 -0.96
CA ILE A 211 -23.94 -9.08 -0.98
C ILE A 211 -25.01 -9.29 -2.04
N VAL A 212 -24.62 -9.94 -3.14
CA VAL A 212 -25.56 -10.30 -4.21
C VAL A 212 -25.99 -11.74 -3.99
N ASP A 213 -27.26 -11.95 -3.75
CA ASP A 213 -27.84 -13.29 -3.76
C ASP A 213 -27.90 -13.81 -5.20
N MET A 214 -27.09 -14.83 -5.48
CA MET A 214 -26.99 -15.46 -6.78
C MET A 214 -27.83 -16.75 -6.89
N THR A 215 -28.68 -17.05 -5.92
CA THR A 215 -29.49 -18.28 -5.87
C THR A 215 -30.38 -18.45 -7.11
N ALA A 216 -30.86 -17.36 -7.69
CA ALA A 216 -31.69 -17.37 -8.90
C ALA A 216 -30.90 -17.44 -10.22
N SER A 217 -29.57 -17.43 -10.16
CA SER A 217 -28.73 -17.45 -11.38
C SER A 217 -28.38 -18.88 -11.78
N ASN A 218 -28.93 -19.35 -12.90
CA ASN A 218 -28.64 -20.68 -13.43
C ASN A 218 -27.15 -20.87 -13.76
N SER A 219 -26.52 -19.87 -14.36
CA SER A 219 -25.07 -19.92 -14.66
C SER A 219 -24.21 -20.01 -13.39
N TRP A 220 -24.61 -19.31 -12.33
CA TRP A 220 -23.94 -19.42 -11.04
C TRP A 220 -24.08 -20.83 -10.45
N ALA A 221 -25.29 -21.39 -10.50
CA ALA A 221 -25.58 -22.72 -9.97
C ALA A 221 -24.77 -23.81 -10.68
N GLU A 222 -24.67 -23.72 -12.01
CA GLU A 222 -23.87 -24.66 -12.83
C GLU A 222 -22.39 -24.60 -12.46
N LEU A 223 -21.81 -23.40 -12.46
CA LEU A 223 -20.39 -23.20 -12.14
C LEU A 223 -20.08 -23.55 -10.66
N ALA A 224 -20.98 -23.21 -9.73
CA ALA A 224 -20.85 -23.56 -8.35
C ALA A 224 -20.88 -25.08 -8.12
N ALA A 225 -21.71 -25.82 -8.86
CA ALA A 225 -21.74 -27.27 -8.80
C ALA A 225 -20.40 -27.88 -9.27
N VAL A 226 -19.83 -27.39 -10.37
CA VAL A 226 -18.50 -27.79 -10.84
C VAL A 226 -17.43 -27.48 -9.82
N PHE A 227 -17.40 -26.24 -9.33
CA PHE A 227 -16.43 -25.79 -8.33
C PHE A 227 -16.44 -26.66 -7.06
N ARG A 228 -17.63 -26.94 -6.51
CA ARG A 228 -17.79 -27.78 -5.33
C ARG A 228 -17.34 -29.22 -5.58
N ARG A 229 -17.69 -29.79 -6.73
CA ARG A 229 -17.33 -31.17 -7.09
C ARG A 229 -15.81 -31.34 -7.29
N THR A 230 -15.14 -30.37 -7.88
CA THR A 230 -13.71 -30.45 -8.19
C THR A 230 -12.82 -30.00 -7.02
N ARG A 231 -13.36 -29.32 -6.03
CA ARG A 231 -12.60 -28.77 -4.88
C ARG A 231 -11.78 -29.82 -4.13
N PRO A 232 -12.32 -31.00 -3.76
CA PRO A 232 -11.55 -32.03 -3.07
C PRO A 232 -10.37 -32.53 -3.89
N ALA A 233 -10.58 -32.84 -5.18
CA ALA A 233 -9.51 -33.28 -6.08
C ALA A 233 -8.42 -32.20 -6.27
N TYR A 234 -8.81 -30.92 -6.32
CA TYR A 234 -7.85 -29.82 -6.35
C TYR A 234 -7.03 -29.74 -5.07
N GLN A 235 -7.65 -29.92 -3.91
CA GLN A 235 -6.94 -29.92 -2.63
C GLN A 235 -5.93 -31.07 -2.54
N GLU A 236 -6.37 -32.29 -2.92
CA GLU A 236 -5.50 -33.47 -2.99
C GLU A 236 -4.32 -33.24 -3.93
N HIS A 237 -4.56 -32.63 -5.11
CA HIS A 237 -3.51 -32.27 -6.05
C HIS A 237 -2.50 -31.29 -5.46
N GLU A 238 -2.94 -30.23 -4.78
CA GLU A 238 -2.05 -29.24 -4.16
C GLU A 238 -1.25 -29.84 -2.98
N GLU A 239 -1.84 -30.76 -2.21
CA GLU A 239 -1.14 -31.49 -1.17
C GLU A 239 -0.05 -32.40 -1.75
N ALA A 240 -0.38 -33.17 -2.80
CA ALA A 240 0.58 -34.00 -3.51
C ALA A 240 1.71 -33.17 -4.13
N ARG A 241 1.37 -32.04 -4.74
CA ARG A 241 2.33 -31.10 -5.31
C ARG A 241 3.27 -30.51 -4.25
N ALA A 242 2.74 -30.17 -3.07
CA ALA A 242 3.53 -29.70 -1.94
C ALA A 242 4.46 -30.80 -1.38
N GLY A 243 3.99 -32.03 -1.34
CA GLY A 243 4.77 -33.21 -0.96
C GLY A 243 5.92 -33.46 -1.93
N LEU A 244 5.62 -33.49 -3.23
CA LEU A 244 6.61 -33.69 -4.29
C LEU A 244 7.74 -32.62 -4.26
N LYS A 245 7.39 -31.36 -4.00
CA LYS A 245 8.40 -30.29 -3.86
C LYS A 245 9.41 -30.56 -2.75
N LYS A 246 8.97 -31.17 -1.65
CA LYS A 246 9.85 -31.51 -0.51
C LYS A 246 10.79 -32.69 -0.80
N LEU A 247 10.44 -33.53 -1.79
CA LEU A 247 11.23 -34.68 -2.19
C LEU A 247 12.32 -34.33 -3.21
N VAL A 248 12.26 -33.17 -3.85
CA VAL A 248 13.29 -32.74 -4.79
C VAL A 248 14.51 -32.24 -4.02
N PRO A 249 15.69 -32.91 -4.07
CA PRO A 249 16.90 -32.47 -3.39
C PRO A 249 17.26 -31.02 -3.71
N GLU A 250 17.86 -30.30 -2.78
CA GLU A 250 18.18 -28.88 -2.93
C GLU A 250 19.18 -28.61 -4.06
N ASP A 251 20.09 -29.53 -4.29
CA ASP A 251 21.11 -29.51 -5.34
C ASP A 251 20.61 -30.01 -6.70
N ALA A 252 19.42 -30.64 -6.75
CA ALA A 252 18.85 -31.16 -7.96
C ALA A 252 18.25 -30.05 -8.84
N LYS A 253 18.68 -29.97 -10.07
CA LYS A 253 18.13 -29.10 -11.12
C LYS A 253 16.85 -29.70 -11.75
N GLU A 254 16.80 -31.00 -11.81
CA GLU A 254 15.70 -31.78 -12.37
C GLU A 254 15.54 -33.10 -11.62
N ALA A 255 14.30 -33.57 -11.41
CA ALA A 255 13.97 -34.87 -10.86
C ALA A 255 12.89 -35.52 -11.73
N LEU A 256 13.06 -36.80 -12.03
CA LEU A 256 12.19 -37.58 -12.95
C LEU A 256 11.72 -38.86 -12.27
N GLY A 257 10.52 -39.28 -12.56
CA GLY A 257 9.98 -40.57 -12.13
C GLY A 257 8.45 -40.63 -12.19
N HIS A 258 7.91 -41.82 -12.36
CA HIS A 258 6.45 -42.09 -12.32
C HIS A 258 5.60 -41.16 -13.21
N GLY A 259 6.07 -40.85 -14.42
CA GLY A 259 5.35 -39.98 -15.34
C GLY A 259 5.39 -38.50 -15.00
N LEU A 260 6.25 -38.09 -14.04
CA LEU A 260 6.43 -36.70 -13.66
C LEU A 260 7.87 -36.23 -13.85
N ARG A 261 8.01 -34.97 -14.22
CA ARG A 261 9.27 -34.24 -14.25
C ARG A 261 9.16 -32.96 -13.42
N ALA A 262 9.99 -32.83 -12.40
CA ALA A 262 10.16 -31.63 -11.62
C ALA A 262 11.36 -30.83 -12.14
N LYS A 263 11.20 -29.55 -12.44
CA LYS A 263 12.29 -28.65 -12.87
C LYS A 263 12.43 -27.49 -11.89
N ARG A 264 13.66 -27.23 -11.44
CA ARG A 264 14.00 -26.06 -10.64
C ARG A 264 14.37 -24.90 -11.55
N SER A 265 13.65 -23.79 -11.43
CA SER A 265 13.97 -22.54 -12.12
C SER A 265 15.18 -21.86 -11.52
N LYS A 266 15.72 -20.84 -12.23
CA LYS A 266 16.84 -20.02 -11.73
C LYS A 266 16.51 -19.31 -10.40
N ASN A 267 15.23 -19.06 -10.13
CA ASN A 267 14.74 -18.41 -8.91
C ASN A 267 14.39 -19.43 -7.80
N GLY A 268 14.77 -20.71 -7.98
CA GLY A 268 14.53 -21.76 -6.98
C GLY A 268 13.11 -22.38 -7.03
N ALA A 269 12.18 -21.84 -7.81
CA ALA A 269 10.83 -22.39 -7.93
C ALA A 269 10.84 -23.74 -8.66
N ILE A 270 10.07 -24.73 -8.14
CA ILE A 270 9.93 -26.05 -8.74
C ILE A 270 8.60 -26.11 -9.48
N ASN A 271 8.68 -26.42 -10.79
CA ASN A 271 7.54 -26.68 -11.66
C ASN A 271 7.46 -28.16 -12.01
N PHE A 272 6.25 -28.66 -12.26
CA PHE A 272 6.00 -30.06 -12.60
C PHE A 272 5.39 -30.16 -13.98
N ASP A 273 5.94 -31.06 -14.82
CA ASP A 273 5.42 -31.44 -16.12
C ASP A 273 4.99 -32.91 -16.08
N LEU A 274 3.84 -33.23 -16.67
CA LEU A 274 3.44 -34.61 -16.95
C LEU A 274 4.26 -35.14 -18.15
N LEU A 275 4.75 -36.34 -18.05
CA LEU A 275 5.44 -37.05 -19.13
C LEU A 275 4.51 -38.15 -19.67
N ASP A 276 4.55 -38.40 -20.99
CA ASP A 276 3.88 -39.54 -21.55
C ASP A 276 4.46 -40.84 -20.97
N MET A 277 3.60 -41.76 -20.55
CA MET A 277 3.97 -42.95 -19.81
C MET A 277 5.00 -43.86 -20.56
N GLU A 278 5.11 -43.73 -21.88
CA GLU A 278 6.10 -44.47 -22.69
C GLU A 278 7.56 -43.99 -22.47
N ILE A 279 7.75 -42.78 -21.94
CA ILE A 279 9.08 -42.19 -21.72
C ILE A 279 9.51 -42.29 -20.24
N ALA A 280 8.57 -42.57 -19.33
CA ALA A 280 8.73 -42.43 -17.91
C ALA A 280 9.55 -43.54 -17.24
N ASP A 281 9.64 -44.73 -17.82
CA ASP A 281 10.29 -45.91 -17.25
C ASP A 281 11.58 -46.33 -18.01
N ALA A 282 12.13 -45.51 -18.87
CA ALA A 282 13.42 -45.77 -19.50
C ALA A 282 14.54 -45.59 -18.45
N PRO A 283 15.39 -46.63 -18.20
CA PRO A 283 16.54 -46.47 -17.27
C PRO A 283 17.51 -45.42 -17.84
N LEU A 284 17.99 -44.55 -16.96
CA LEU A 284 19.02 -43.54 -17.24
C LEU A 284 20.37 -44.21 -17.47
#